data_0365bbe1ea1bbde29c0b6f469c30cc8b
#
_entry.id   0365bbe1ea1bbde29c0b6f469c30cc8b
#
_cell.length_a   1.000
_cell.length_b   1.000
_cell.length_c   1.000
_cell.angle_alpha   90.00
_cell.angle_beta   90.00
_cell.angle_gamma   90.00
#
_symmetry.space_group_name_H-M   'P 1'
#
loop_
_entity.id
_entity.type
_entity.pdbx_description
1 polymer ?
#
loop_
_entity_poly.entity_id
_entity_poly.type
_entity_poly.pdbx_seq_one_letter_code
_entity_poly.pdbx_strand_id
1 'polypeptide(L)'
;LSGVGNNYTYYKVTAAGKGTPLTATYGTKVEFALKNGEYVIVAQAPQGTKATVKQIGKANWTPVVEYTFNNKTPENGQAAMGKDLSVENKLIGTTPNKVDYTNTYKDIAVTGIIVNNFPFVMMIVMAMAAFVAIVAVKSRRRMNER
;
A
#
# COMPACT_ATOMS: atom_id res chain seq x y z
N LEU A 1 -22.07 -5.54 0.13
CA LEU A 1 -23.02 -6.23 1.02
C LEU A 1 -23.86 -7.22 0.23
N SER A 2 -24.20 -8.36 0.83
CA SER A 2 -25.21 -9.30 0.32
C SER A 2 -26.25 -9.55 1.40
N GLY A 3 -27.52 -9.41 1.09
CA GLY A 3 -28.59 -9.49 2.09
C GLY A 3 -29.98 -9.57 1.45
N VAL A 4 -31.00 -9.58 2.29
CA VAL A 4 -32.40 -9.56 1.89
C VAL A 4 -32.80 -8.09 1.66
N GLY A 5 -33.30 -7.80 0.46
CA GLY A 5 -33.67 -6.46 0.04
C GLY A 5 -32.96 -6.04 -1.25
N ASN A 6 -33.43 -4.95 -1.86
CA ASN A 6 -32.85 -4.48 -3.11
C ASN A 6 -31.72 -3.48 -2.88
N ASN A 7 -31.85 -2.58 -1.91
CA ASN A 7 -30.94 -1.46 -1.70
C ASN A 7 -30.61 -1.25 -0.21
N TYR A 8 -29.47 -0.62 0.03
CA TYR A 8 -29.07 -0.11 1.34
C TYR A 8 -28.56 1.32 1.22
N THR A 9 -28.66 2.06 2.32
CA THR A 9 -28.19 3.45 2.39
C THR A 9 -26.82 3.50 3.09
N TYR A 10 -25.92 4.32 2.58
CA TYR A 10 -24.64 4.57 3.22
C TYR A 10 -24.28 6.05 3.18
N TYR A 11 -23.34 6.45 4.03
CA TYR A 11 -22.85 7.82 4.16
C TYR A 11 -21.32 7.79 4.21
N LYS A 12 -20.69 8.68 3.45
CA LYS A 12 -19.29 8.99 3.67
C LYS A 12 -19.18 10.07 4.76
N VAL A 13 -18.32 9.83 5.75
CA VAL A 13 -18.02 10.77 6.83
C VAL A 13 -16.61 11.31 6.64
N THR A 14 -16.47 12.61 6.64
CA THR A 14 -15.21 13.33 6.48
C THR A 14 -14.99 14.25 7.69
N ALA A 15 -13.89 14.99 7.71
CA ALA A 15 -13.64 16.02 8.72
C ALA A 15 -14.74 17.11 8.75
N ALA A 16 -15.43 17.34 7.63
CA ALA A 16 -16.57 18.26 7.54
C ALA A 16 -17.89 17.68 8.09
N GLY A 17 -17.87 16.43 8.52
CA GLY A 17 -19.03 15.72 9.05
C GLY A 17 -19.63 14.67 8.11
N LYS A 18 -20.85 14.25 8.42
CA LYS A 18 -21.61 13.26 7.67
C LYS A 18 -22.13 13.85 6.37
N GLY A 19 -21.78 13.24 5.25
CA GLY A 19 -22.25 13.64 3.92
C GLY A 19 -23.72 13.29 3.65
N THR A 20 -24.18 13.56 2.45
CA THR A 20 -25.51 13.19 1.96
C THR A 20 -25.65 11.67 1.88
N PRO A 21 -26.88 11.13 2.09
CA PRO A 21 -27.14 9.72 1.93
C PRO A 21 -26.96 9.28 0.48
N LEU A 22 -26.30 8.16 0.30
CA LEU A 22 -26.09 7.49 -0.98
C LEU A 22 -26.75 6.11 -0.93
N THR A 23 -27.22 5.62 -2.06
CA THR A 23 -27.91 4.32 -2.15
C THR A 23 -27.10 3.36 -3.00
N ALA A 24 -27.00 2.12 -2.58
CA ALA A 24 -26.40 1.05 -3.34
C ALA A 24 -27.27 -0.20 -3.30
N THR A 25 -27.14 -1.04 -4.32
CA THR A 25 -27.86 -2.31 -4.43
C THR A 25 -27.07 -3.42 -3.74
N TYR A 26 -27.75 -4.29 -3.02
CA TYR A 26 -27.12 -5.51 -2.48
C TYR A 26 -26.53 -6.36 -3.61
N GLY A 27 -25.38 -6.97 -3.36
CA GLY A 27 -24.64 -7.74 -4.35
C GLY A 27 -23.76 -6.90 -5.28
N THR A 28 -23.94 -5.57 -5.31
CA THR A 28 -23.12 -4.68 -6.12
C THR A 28 -21.90 -4.20 -5.34
N LYS A 29 -20.75 -4.14 -6.01
CA LYS A 29 -19.53 -3.55 -5.47
C LYS A 29 -19.64 -2.02 -5.47
N VAL A 30 -19.32 -1.40 -4.34
CA VAL A 30 -19.18 0.06 -4.22
C VAL A 30 -17.75 0.39 -3.82
N GLU A 31 -17.13 1.33 -4.51
CA GLU A 31 -15.75 1.75 -4.26
C GLU A 31 -15.70 3.12 -3.61
N PHE A 32 -14.80 3.29 -2.67
CA PHE A 32 -14.58 4.54 -1.93
C PHE A 32 -13.10 4.91 -1.97
N ALA A 33 -12.82 6.17 -2.22
CA ALA A 33 -11.54 6.79 -1.91
C ALA A 33 -11.66 7.47 -0.54
N LEU A 34 -11.00 6.92 0.48
CA LEU A 34 -11.00 7.43 1.84
C LEU A 34 -9.62 7.98 2.20
N LYS A 35 -9.61 9.15 2.84
CA LYS A 35 -8.42 9.72 3.47
C LYS A 35 -8.31 9.24 4.92
N ASN A 36 -7.18 9.53 5.55
CA ASN A 36 -7.01 9.25 6.98
C ASN A 36 -8.12 9.95 7.80
N GLY A 37 -8.75 9.19 8.70
CA GLY A 37 -9.88 9.66 9.52
C GLY A 37 -11.24 9.71 8.81
N GLU A 38 -11.31 9.44 7.50
CA GLU A 38 -12.59 9.31 6.80
C GLU A 38 -13.10 7.86 6.89
N TYR A 39 -14.42 7.69 6.95
CA TYR A 39 -15.05 6.38 7.01
C TYR A 39 -16.42 6.36 6.34
N VAL A 40 -16.94 5.17 6.15
CA VAL A 40 -18.28 4.94 5.58
C VAL A 40 -19.17 4.31 6.64
N ILE A 41 -20.37 4.84 6.80
CA ILE A 41 -21.42 4.25 7.62
C ILE A 41 -22.44 3.61 6.69
N VAL A 42 -22.71 2.33 6.87
CA VAL A 42 -23.87 1.68 6.28
C VAL A 42 -25.01 1.77 7.29
N ALA A 43 -26.08 2.46 6.89
CA ALA A 43 -27.23 2.62 7.76
C ALA A 43 -28.24 1.49 7.52
N GLN A 44 -28.83 0.98 8.62
CA GLN A 44 -29.97 0.08 8.60
C GLN A 44 -29.75 -1.22 7.80
N ALA A 45 -28.53 -1.76 7.77
CA ALA A 45 -28.32 -3.09 7.23
C ALA A 45 -29.08 -4.12 8.10
N PRO A 46 -29.97 -4.94 7.53
CA PRO A 46 -30.67 -5.98 8.27
C PRO A 46 -29.69 -6.97 8.92
N GLN A 47 -30.07 -7.49 10.08
CA GLN A 47 -29.33 -8.60 10.68
C GLN A 47 -29.28 -9.80 9.73
N GLY A 48 -28.15 -10.50 9.71
CA GLY A 48 -27.91 -11.59 8.77
C GLY A 48 -27.40 -11.16 7.40
N THR A 49 -27.35 -9.85 7.12
CA THR A 49 -26.63 -9.33 5.94
C THR A 49 -25.15 -9.72 6.03
N LYS A 50 -24.57 -10.17 4.93
CA LYS A 50 -23.15 -10.46 4.84
C LYS A 50 -22.39 -9.23 4.33
N ALA A 51 -21.35 -8.86 5.04
CA ALA A 51 -20.45 -7.79 4.66
C ALA A 51 -19.13 -8.36 4.14
N THR A 52 -18.68 -7.83 3.01
CA THR A 52 -17.31 -8.01 2.52
C THR A 52 -16.73 -6.62 2.32
N VAL A 53 -15.60 -6.37 2.97
CA VAL A 53 -14.86 -5.10 2.86
C VAL A 53 -13.45 -5.43 2.40
N LYS A 54 -13.00 -4.76 1.35
CA LYS A 54 -11.69 -4.97 0.76
C LYS A 54 -10.94 -3.66 0.63
N GLN A 55 -9.73 -3.62 1.13
CA GLN A 55 -8.78 -2.55 0.84
C GLN A 55 -7.91 -2.97 -0.34
N ILE A 56 -7.79 -2.09 -1.32
CA ILE A 56 -6.88 -2.27 -2.45
C ILE A 56 -5.46 -1.94 -1.99
N GLY A 57 -4.54 -2.84 -2.25
CA GLY A 57 -3.13 -2.68 -1.91
C GLY A 57 -2.49 -1.52 -2.65
N LYS A 58 -1.58 -0.81 -1.97
CA LYS A 58 -0.78 0.27 -2.54
C LYS A 58 0.68 0.00 -2.27
N ALA A 59 1.53 0.15 -3.28
CA ALA A 59 2.97 -0.04 -3.16
C ALA A 59 3.54 0.73 -1.95
N ASN A 60 4.49 0.13 -1.24
CA ASN A 60 5.13 0.66 -0.04
C ASN A 60 4.23 0.79 1.21
N TRP A 61 3.00 0.30 1.16
CA TRP A 61 2.08 0.28 2.30
C TRP A 61 1.78 -1.14 2.72
N THR A 62 1.86 -1.40 4.02
CA THR A 62 1.45 -2.67 4.63
C THR A 62 0.11 -2.48 5.31
N PRO A 63 -0.97 -3.11 4.82
CA PRO A 63 -2.28 -3.00 5.41
C PRO A 63 -2.45 -3.96 6.60
N VAL A 64 -3.09 -3.46 7.65
CA VAL A 64 -3.58 -4.23 8.79
C VAL A 64 -5.06 -3.90 8.95
N VAL A 65 -5.87 -4.86 9.33
CA VAL A 65 -7.29 -4.68 9.62
C VAL A 65 -7.62 -5.20 11.02
N GLU A 66 -8.39 -4.42 11.76
CA GLU A 66 -9.11 -4.86 12.94
C GLU A 66 -10.61 -4.83 12.62
N TYR A 67 -11.33 -5.89 12.94
CA TYR A 67 -12.76 -5.93 12.66
C TYR A 67 -13.54 -6.63 13.78
N THR A 68 -14.75 -6.15 13.97
CA THR A 68 -15.72 -6.71 14.91
C THR A 68 -17.06 -6.84 14.21
N PHE A 69 -17.69 -7.99 14.30
CA PHE A 69 -19.03 -8.21 13.80
C PHE A 69 -19.87 -8.93 14.85
N ASN A 70 -21.15 -8.58 14.88
CA ASN A 70 -22.14 -9.22 15.75
C ASN A 70 -21.71 -9.23 17.24
N ASN A 71 -21.15 -8.13 17.71
CA ASN A 71 -20.67 -7.94 19.09
C ASN A 71 -19.69 -9.04 19.58
N LYS A 72 -18.94 -9.65 18.67
CA LYS A 72 -17.89 -10.61 19.02
C LYS A 72 -16.58 -9.91 19.40
N THR A 73 -15.64 -10.66 19.94
CA THR A 73 -14.28 -10.19 20.17
C THR A 73 -13.65 -9.70 18.86
N PRO A 74 -12.92 -8.58 18.89
CA PRO A 74 -12.20 -8.10 17.72
C PRO A 74 -11.24 -9.15 17.14
N GLU A 75 -11.25 -9.27 15.83
CA GLU A 75 -10.34 -10.12 15.06
C GLU A 75 -9.40 -9.23 14.24
N ASN A 76 -8.20 -9.70 13.97
CA ASN A 76 -7.18 -8.98 13.22
C ASN A 76 -6.77 -9.74 11.96
N GLY A 77 -6.40 -8.99 10.94
CA GLY A 77 -5.82 -9.52 9.70
C GLY A 77 -4.71 -8.61 9.18
N GLN A 78 -3.81 -9.18 8.40
CA GLN A 78 -2.71 -8.44 7.77
C GLN A 78 -2.43 -9.04 6.40
N ALA A 79 -2.01 -8.20 5.47
CA ALA A 79 -1.46 -8.66 4.19
C ALA A 79 -0.03 -8.14 4.01
N ALA A 80 0.70 -8.76 3.08
CA ALA A 80 2.03 -8.29 2.70
C ALA A 80 1.96 -6.90 2.08
N MET A 81 3.08 -6.18 2.11
CA MET A 81 3.20 -4.86 1.51
C MET A 81 2.74 -4.84 0.05
N GLY A 82 1.92 -3.88 -0.30
CA GLY A 82 1.39 -3.70 -1.65
C GLY A 82 0.28 -4.67 -2.03
N LYS A 83 -0.16 -5.54 -1.14
CA LYS A 83 -1.23 -6.52 -1.40
C LYS A 83 -2.57 -6.06 -0.88
N ASP A 84 -3.62 -6.53 -1.53
CA ASP A 84 -5.00 -6.33 -1.07
C ASP A 84 -5.23 -7.05 0.25
N LEU A 85 -6.11 -6.49 1.06
CA LEU A 85 -6.55 -7.10 2.32
C LEU A 85 -8.08 -7.11 2.39
N SER A 86 -8.68 -8.28 2.60
CA SER A 86 -10.13 -8.46 2.62
C SER A 86 -10.61 -8.99 3.96
N VAL A 87 -11.76 -8.50 4.39
CA VAL A 87 -12.62 -9.10 5.42
C VAL A 87 -13.88 -9.58 4.72
N GLU A 88 -14.07 -10.89 4.65
CA GLU A 88 -15.08 -11.48 3.75
C GLU A 88 -16.22 -12.17 4.49
N ASN A 89 -17.41 -12.03 3.92
CA ASN A 89 -18.61 -12.78 4.33
C ASN A 89 -18.97 -12.72 5.82
N LYS A 90 -18.64 -11.61 6.51
CA LYS A 90 -18.96 -11.44 7.93
C LYS A 90 -20.44 -11.08 8.09
N LEU A 91 -21.12 -11.77 8.99
CA LEU A 91 -22.52 -11.52 9.31
C LEU A 91 -22.69 -10.26 10.15
N ILE A 92 -23.49 -9.33 9.67
CA ILE A 92 -23.95 -8.18 10.43
C ILE A 92 -25.02 -8.66 11.43
N GLY A 93 -24.80 -8.36 12.69
CA GLY A 93 -25.72 -8.71 13.78
C GLY A 93 -25.82 -7.56 14.78
N THR A 94 -25.82 -7.88 16.08
CA THR A 94 -25.78 -6.88 17.14
C THR A 94 -24.52 -5.99 17.02
N THR A 95 -24.67 -4.71 17.32
CA THR A 95 -23.56 -3.76 17.31
C THR A 95 -22.54 -4.06 18.42
N PRO A 96 -21.26 -3.78 18.24
CA PRO A 96 -20.67 -3.12 17.08
C PRO A 96 -20.47 -4.06 15.86
N ASN A 97 -20.60 -3.47 14.65
CA ASN A 97 -20.17 -4.08 13.40
C ASN A 97 -19.22 -3.06 12.75
N LYS A 98 -17.90 -3.33 12.76
CA LYS A 98 -16.87 -2.36 12.42
C LYS A 98 -15.71 -3.03 11.70
N VAL A 99 -15.11 -2.32 10.76
CA VAL A 99 -13.87 -2.72 10.06
C VAL A 99 -12.97 -1.50 9.98
N ASP A 100 -11.82 -1.58 10.62
CA ASP A 100 -10.80 -0.54 10.64
C ASP A 100 -9.55 -1.01 9.91
N TYR A 101 -9.13 -0.27 8.90
CA TYR A 101 -7.88 -0.48 8.19
C TYR A 101 -6.83 0.52 8.65
N THR A 102 -5.68 0.02 9.02
CA THR A 102 -4.48 0.81 9.31
C THR A 102 -3.40 0.48 8.30
N ASN A 103 -2.76 1.50 7.75
CA ASN A 103 -1.72 1.34 6.76
C ASN A 103 -0.39 1.89 7.29
N THR A 104 0.64 1.07 7.30
CA THR A 104 1.99 1.48 7.64
C THR A 104 2.78 1.68 6.35
N TYR A 105 3.26 2.91 6.14
CA TYR A 105 4.16 3.23 5.03
C TYR A 105 5.58 2.79 5.38
N LYS A 106 6.24 2.11 4.47
CA LYS A 106 7.65 1.82 4.53
C LYS A 106 8.32 2.34 3.27
N ASP A 107 9.21 3.29 3.46
CA ASP A 107 10.06 3.73 2.38
C ASP A 107 11.04 2.59 2.04
N ILE A 108 10.86 2.03 0.87
CA ILE A 108 11.86 1.13 0.31
C ILE A 108 12.87 2.07 -0.32
N ALA A 109 13.90 2.42 0.45
CA ALA A 109 15.06 3.07 -0.13
C ALA A 109 15.45 2.26 -1.37
N VAL A 110 15.46 2.91 -2.53
CA VAL A 110 16.01 2.33 -3.75
C VAL A 110 17.53 2.29 -3.58
N THR A 111 17.99 1.56 -2.57
CA THR A 111 19.39 1.20 -2.40
C THR A 111 19.78 0.10 -3.39
N GLY A 112 19.02 -0.05 -4.42
CA GLY A 112 19.21 -1.03 -5.48
C GLY A 112 19.93 -0.51 -6.70
N ILE A 113 20.62 0.61 -6.62
CA ILE A 113 21.89 0.69 -7.33
C ILE A 113 22.90 0.04 -6.37
N ILE A 114 22.77 -1.24 -6.14
CA ILE A 114 23.93 -2.07 -5.92
C ILE A 114 24.76 -1.79 -7.16
N VAL A 115 25.77 -0.96 -6.99
CA VAL A 115 26.78 -0.73 -8.00
C VAL A 115 27.53 -2.05 -8.12
N ASN A 116 26.92 -3.01 -8.75
CA ASN A 116 27.63 -4.15 -9.33
C ASN A 116 28.56 -3.64 -10.46
N ASN A 117 28.65 -2.32 -10.57
CA ASN A 117 29.56 -1.57 -11.41
C ASN A 117 30.90 -1.28 -10.72
N PHE A 118 31.09 -1.68 -9.45
CA PHE A 118 32.39 -1.57 -8.79
C PHE A 118 33.52 -2.18 -9.64
N PRO A 119 33.35 -3.36 -10.27
CA PRO A 119 34.34 -3.88 -11.20
C PRO A 119 34.58 -2.96 -12.40
N PHE A 120 33.54 -2.35 -12.96
CA PHE A 120 33.67 -1.42 -14.08
C PHE A 120 34.35 -0.11 -13.68
N VAL A 121 34.02 0.44 -12.53
CA VAL A 121 34.68 1.66 -11.99
C VAL A 121 36.16 1.35 -11.73
N MET A 122 36.49 0.20 -11.16
CA MET A 122 37.86 -0.22 -10.94
C MET A 122 38.63 -0.42 -12.24
N MET A 123 38.00 -0.97 -13.28
CA MET A 123 38.63 -1.10 -14.60
C MET A 123 38.92 0.28 -15.24
N ILE A 124 38.01 1.23 -15.13
CA ILE A 124 38.19 2.58 -15.64
C ILE A 124 39.37 3.26 -14.89
N VAL A 125 39.42 3.15 -13.57
CA VAL A 125 40.51 3.73 -12.76
C VAL A 125 41.86 3.11 -13.13
N MET A 126 41.94 1.80 -13.28
CA MET A 126 43.16 1.11 -13.71
C MET A 126 43.58 1.49 -15.12
N ALA A 127 42.63 1.61 -16.06
CA ALA A 127 42.94 2.04 -17.43
C ALA A 127 43.49 3.48 -17.46
N MET A 128 42.91 4.40 -16.69
CA MET A 128 43.43 5.78 -16.57
C MET A 128 44.82 5.82 -15.94
N ALA A 129 45.07 5.03 -14.89
CA ALA A 129 46.40 4.95 -14.24
C ALA A 129 47.45 4.41 -15.20
N ALA A 130 47.14 3.35 -15.97
CA ALA A 130 48.01 2.81 -17.00
C ALA A 130 48.31 3.83 -18.11
N PHE A 131 47.31 4.58 -18.57
CA PHE A 131 47.49 5.62 -19.57
C PHE A 131 48.43 6.71 -19.09
N VAL A 132 48.22 7.21 -17.85
CA VAL A 132 49.10 8.22 -17.25
C VAL A 132 50.54 7.70 -17.12
N ALA A 133 50.73 6.44 -16.71
CA ALA A 133 52.05 5.84 -16.61
C ALA A 133 52.74 5.76 -17.99
N ILE A 134 52.07 5.37 -19.04
CA ILE A 134 52.61 5.30 -20.42
C ILE A 134 53.02 6.70 -20.88
N VAL A 135 52.16 7.71 -20.69
CA VAL A 135 52.47 9.11 -21.05
C VAL A 135 53.68 9.61 -20.30
N ALA A 136 53.78 9.36 -19.01
CA ALA A 136 54.89 9.77 -18.18
C ALA A 136 56.24 9.12 -18.62
N VAL A 137 56.21 7.82 -18.91
CA VAL A 137 57.41 7.12 -19.43
C VAL A 137 57.82 7.64 -20.80
N LYS A 138 56.86 7.87 -21.70
CA LYS A 138 57.16 8.40 -23.04
C LYS A 138 57.67 9.82 -22.99
N SER A 139 57.14 10.66 -22.11
CA SER A 139 57.65 12.02 -21.87
C SER A 139 59.07 12.03 -21.36
N ARG A 140 59.42 11.17 -20.39
CA ARG A 140 60.80 11.05 -19.87
C ARG A 140 61.79 10.59 -20.92
N ARG A 141 61.43 9.64 -21.79
CA ARG A 141 62.30 9.20 -22.89
C ARG A 141 62.61 10.31 -23.84
N ARG A 142 61.64 11.16 -24.23
CA ARG A 142 61.85 12.31 -25.11
C ARG A 142 62.72 13.41 -24.51
N MET A 143 62.76 13.54 -23.20
CA MET A 143 63.67 14.50 -22.52
C MET A 143 65.10 14.01 -22.43
N ASN A 144 65.35 12.69 -22.42
CA ASN A 144 66.71 12.14 -22.39
C ASN A 144 67.36 12.01 -23.78
N GLU A 145 66.60 12.19 -24.86
CA GLU A 145 67.13 12.16 -26.24
C GLU A 145 67.42 13.54 -26.83
N ARG A 146 67.35 14.60 -25.99
CA ARG A 146 67.74 15.98 -26.32
C ARG A 146 68.96 16.34 -25.53
#